data_d3291291ada5f3f7eccba5d83d3be0d1
#
_entry.id   d3291291ada5f3f7eccba5d83d3be0d1
#
_cell.length_a   1.000
_cell.length_b   1.000
_cell.length_c   1.000
_cell.angle_alpha   90.00
_cell.angle_beta   90.00
_cell.angle_gamma   90.00
#
_symmetry.space_group_name_H-M   'P 1'
#
loop_
_entity.id
_entity.type
_entity.pdbx_description
1 polymer ?
#
loop_
_entity_poly.entity_id
_entity_poly.type
_entity_poly.pdbx_seq_one_letter_code
_entity_poly.pdbx_strand_id
1 'polypeptide(L)'
;MIVSIIMTVIALGGFLWGMHRFSYVILLGLFLMVLGFSYISARLYVKKQPEKNNQVMTIYTRFALIFYFFFLFSLTFNVNRDAVRITLDKTILIKRLKEEANLIPFKTILDILKTNYPSSFVIIQIVGNIGALMPLGVLFPLVFQKARRVIPFTFMVIGMVLFIEFVQFVFNVGRLDIDDLILNLFGALIAYGIYNIACKIIER
;
A
#
# COMPACT_ATOMS: atom_id res chain seq x y z
N MET A 1 5.76 13.26 24.76
CA MET A 1 5.95 11.81 24.57
C MET A 1 4.75 11.00 25.05
N ILE A 2 4.35 11.04 26.33
CA ILE A 2 3.20 10.25 26.84
C ILE A 2 1.92 10.54 26.06
N VAL A 3 1.57 11.82 25.86
CA VAL A 3 0.39 12.23 25.09
C VAL A 3 0.41 11.66 23.66
N SER A 4 1.55 11.76 22.95
CA SER A 4 1.65 11.23 21.58
C SER A 4 1.55 9.70 21.52
N ILE A 5 2.04 8.98 22.54
CA ILE A 5 1.85 7.52 22.65
C ILE A 5 0.37 7.20 22.87
N ILE A 6 -0.31 7.89 23.78
CA ILE A 6 -1.74 7.71 24.02
C ILE A 6 -2.54 7.97 22.74
N MET A 7 -2.26 9.05 22.02
CA MET A 7 -2.92 9.36 20.74
C MET A 7 -2.65 8.31 19.67
N THR A 8 -1.43 7.72 19.64
CA THR A 8 -1.14 6.58 18.75
C THR A 8 -2.02 5.37 19.07
N VAL A 9 -2.16 5.02 20.35
CA VAL A 9 -2.98 3.88 20.80
C VAL A 9 -4.47 4.11 20.47
N ILE A 10 -4.99 5.31 20.72
CA ILE A 10 -6.37 5.68 20.41
C ILE A 10 -6.61 5.60 18.88
N ALA A 11 -5.72 6.19 18.08
CA ALA A 11 -5.85 6.16 16.61
C ALA A 11 -5.74 4.72 16.06
N LEU A 12 -4.85 3.89 16.61
CA LEU A 12 -4.73 2.48 16.26
C LEU A 12 -6.00 1.69 16.62
N GLY A 13 -6.53 1.91 17.83
CA GLY A 13 -7.79 1.31 18.24
C GLY A 13 -8.96 1.70 17.32
N GLY A 14 -9.05 2.99 16.99
CA GLY A 14 -10.04 3.50 16.02
C GLY A 14 -9.86 2.91 14.62
N PHE A 15 -8.62 2.75 14.15
CA PHE A 15 -8.32 2.11 12.87
C PHE A 15 -8.76 0.64 12.86
N LEU A 16 -8.36 -0.15 13.85
CA LEU A 16 -8.70 -1.58 13.93
C LEU A 16 -10.23 -1.78 14.06
N TRP A 17 -10.89 -0.96 14.87
CA TRP A 17 -12.36 -1.02 15.01
C TRP A 17 -13.09 -0.57 13.73
N GLY A 18 -12.52 0.41 13.02
CA GLY A 18 -13.08 0.99 11.81
C GLY A 18 -12.83 0.21 10.53
N MET A 19 -11.89 -0.75 10.51
CA MET A 19 -11.51 -1.49 9.30
C MET A 19 -12.68 -2.06 8.49
N HIS A 20 -13.78 -2.41 9.17
CA HIS A 20 -14.97 -2.97 8.54
C HIS A 20 -16.22 -2.06 8.60
N ARG A 21 -16.09 -0.83 9.11
CA ARG A 21 -17.22 0.06 9.38
C ARG A 21 -17.11 1.42 8.72
N PHE A 22 -15.89 1.92 8.52
CA PHE A 22 -15.63 3.27 8.04
C PHE A 22 -15.37 3.32 6.54
N SER A 23 -15.62 4.50 5.97
CA SER A 23 -15.22 4.80 4.60
C SER A 23 -13.69 4.85 4.47
N TYR A 24 -13.17 4.69 3.25
CA TYR A 24 -11.72 4.74 2.96
C TYR A 24 -11.07 6.04 3.41
N VAL A 25 -11.79 7.16 3.34
CA VAL A 25 -11.28 8.48 3.75
C VAL A 25 -11.01 8.51 5.25
N ILE A 26 -11.91 7.95 6.05
CA ILE A 26 -11.75 7.86 7.51
C ILE A 26 -10.59 6.90 7.85
N LEU A 27 -10.52 5.74 7.18
CA LEU A 27 -9.43 4.78 7.38
C LEU A 27 -8.08 5.37 7.01
N LEU A 28 -7.99 6.12 5.92
CA LEU A 28 -6.78 6.85 5.54
C LEU A 28 -6.41 7.90 6.59
N GLY A 29 -7.39 8.66 7.09
CA GLY A 29 -7.16 9.63 8.16
C GLY A 29 -6.60 8.99 9.43
N LEU A 30 -7.21 7.89 9.88
CA LEU A 30 -6.73 7.14 11.05
C LEU A 30 -5.34 6.53 10.82
N PHE A 31 -5.08 6.00 9.64
CA PHE A 31 -3.77 5.50 9.25
C PHE A 31 -2.69 6.59 9.34
N LEU A 32 -2.96 7.76 8.79
CA LEU A 32 -2.02 8.90 8.85
C LEU A 32 -1.83 9.41 10.28
N MET A 33 -2.88 9.39 11.12
CA MET A 33 -2.77 9.73 12.54
C MET A 33 -1.87 8.75 13.30
N VAL A 34 -2.01 7.44 13.08
CA VAL A 34 -1.13 6.43 13.71
C VAL A 34 0.33 6.67 13.32
N LEU A 35 0.61 6.87 12.04
CA LEU A 35 1.98 7.14 11.57
C LEU A 35 2.51 8.47 12.13
N GLY A 36 1.70 9.53 12.13
CA GLY A 36 2.11 10.85 12.61
C GLY A 36 2.42 10.86 14.11
N PHE A 37 1.49 10.35 14.94
CA PHE A 37 1.72 10.34 16.39
C PHE A 37 2.83 9.38 16.82
N SER A 38 2.98 8.23 16.15
CA SER A 38 4.10 7.32 16.41
C SER A 38 5.44 7.94 16.01
N TYR A 39 5.51 8.69 14.89
CA TYR A 39 6.69 9.45 14.50
C TYR A 39 7.05 10.53 15.52
N ILE A 40 6.07 11.31 15.96
CA ILE A 40 6.27 12.33 17.00
C ILE A 40 6.80 11.68 18.28
N SER A 41 6.24 10.54 18.68
CA SER A 41 6.71 9.79 19.86
C SER A 41 8.17 9.36 19.72
N ALA A 42 8.54 8.82 18.54
CA ALA A 42 9.91 8.42 18.22
C ALA A 42 10.87 9.62 18.27
N ARG A 43 10.52 10.75 17.67
CA ARG A 43 11.33 11.97 17.68
C ARG A 43 11.50 12.58 19.08
N LEU A 44 10.44 12.60 19.88
CA LEU A 44 10.49 13.08 21.27
C LEU A 44 11.35 12.17 22.17
N TYR A 45 11.37 10.85 21.88
CA TYR A 45 12.25 9.93 22.58
C TYR A 45 13.73 10.15 22.20
N VAL A 46 14.02 10.25 20.89
CA VAL A 46 15.36 10.54 20.38
C VAL A 46 15.90 11.87 20.90
N LYS A 47 15.06 12.91 21.07
CA LYS A 47 15.48 14.18 21.67
C LYS A 47 16.05 14.00 23.08
N LYS A 48 15.59 12.99 23.83
CA LYS A 48 16.10 12.66 25.18
C LYS A 48 17.29 11.70 25.17
N GLN A 49 17.42 10.90 24.12
CA GLN A 49 18.48 9.88 23.96
C GLN A 49 19.00 9.91 22.50
N PRO A 50 19.79 10.92 22.13
CA PRO A 50 20.26 11.13 20.76
C PRO A 50 21.07 9.96 20.19
N GLU A 51 21.80 9.25 21.04
CA GLU A 51 22.61 8.08 20.70
C GLU A 51 21.77 6.92 20.14
N LYS A 52 20.46 6.87 20.45
CA LYS A 52 19.53 5.85 19.96
C LYS A 52 18.80 6.21 18.67
N ASN A 53 19.14 7.36 18.04
CA ASN A 53 18.42 7.85 16.85
C ASN A 53 18.28 6.77 15.76
N ASN A 54 19.40 6.16 15.35
CA ASN A 54 19.38 5.19 14.26
C ASN A 54 18.54 3.95 14.61
N GLN A 55 18.63 3.47 15.85
CA GLN A 55 17.85 2.32 16.32
C GLN A 55 16.35 2.63 16.33
N VAL A 56 15.96 3.76 16.89
CA VAL A 56 14.55 4.18 17.01
C VAL A 56 13.93 4.43 15.63
N MET A 57 14.66 5.10 14.74
CA MET A 57 14.16 5.36 13.39
C MET A 57 14.05 4.09 12.55
N THR A 58 14.95 3.12 12.75
CA THR A 58 14.86 1.79 12.13
C THR A 58 13.61 1.03 12.61
N ILE A 59 13.34 1.04 13.91
CA ILE A 59 12.14 0.42 14.48
C ILE A 59 10.88 1.10 13.93
N TYR A 60 10.87 2.45 13.90
CA TYR A 60 9.74 3.21 13.37
C TYR A 60 9.46 2.89 11.90
N THR A 61 10.48 2.86 11.04
CA THR A 61 10.29 2.57 9.60
C THR A 61 9.79 1.14 9.35
N ARG A 62 10.26 0.16 10.13
CA ARG A 62 9.73 -1.21 10.08
C ARG A 62 8.28 -1.28 10.54
N PHE A 63 7.94 -0.58 11.63
CA PHE A 63 6.56 -0.45 12.10
C PHE A 63 5.68 0.19 11.02
N ALA A 64 6.13 1.30 10.41
CA ALA A 64 5.40 1.99 9.35
C ALA A 64 5.13 1.07 8.15
N LEU A 65 6.12 0.25 7.74
CA LEU A 65 5.96 -0.72 6.66
C LEU A 65 4.92 -1.80 7.00
N ILE A 66 5.01 -2.40 8.18
CA ILE A 66 4.07 -3.44 8.63
C ILE A 66 2.66 -2.85 8.72
N PHE A 67 2.53 -1.67 9.33
CA PHE A 67 1.23 -1.01 9.47
C PHE A 67 0.64 -0.60 8.11
N TYR A 68 1.50 -0.22 7.15
CA TYR A 68 1.08 0.04 5.77
C TYR A 68 0.51 -1.23 5.09
N PHE A 69 1.09 -2.41 5.32
CA PHE A 69 0.50 -3.64 4.81
C PHE A 69 -0.86 -3.96 5.43
N PHE A 70 -1.05 -3.69 6.72
CA PHE A 70 -2.38 -3.80 7.34
C PHE A 70 -3.38 -2.83 6.71
N PHE A 71 -2.95 -1.62 6.37
CA PHE A 71 -3.80 -0.65 5.68
C PHE A 71 -4.16 -1.12 4.26
N LEU A 72 -3.21 -1.59 3.47
CA LEU A 72 -3.48 -2.16 2.14
C LEU A 72 -4.44 -3.35 2.21
N PHE A 73 -4.21 -4.26 3.15
CA PHE A 73 -5.11 -5.39 3.38
C PHE A 73 -6.53 -4.90 3.71
N SER A 74 -6.65 -3.93 4.60
CA SER A 74 -7.92 -3.31 4.94
C SER A 74 -8.64 -2.71 3.72
N LEU A 75 -7.92 -2.01 2.84
CA LEU A 75 -8.48 -1.47 1.60
C LEU A 75 -8.97 -2.59 0.68
N THR A 76 -8.16 -3.62 0.46
CA THR A 76 -8.48 -4.75 -0.41
C THR A 76 -9.77 -5.46 -0.01
N PHE A 77 -9.95 -5.74 1.30
CA PHE A 77 -11.08 -6.51 1.80
C PHE A 77 -12.30 -5.67 2.17
N ASN A 78 -12.16 -4.35 2.29
CA ASN A 78 -13.29 -3.48 2.63
C ASN A 78 -14.17 -3.15 1.41
N VAL A 79 -13.63 -3.22 0.18
CA VAL A 79 -14.37 -2.88 -1.06
C VAL A 79 -15.53 -3.83 -1.32
N ASN A 80 -15.34 -5.14 -1.09
CA ASN A 80 -16.28 -6.20 -1.48
C ASN A 80 -16.57 -7.15 -0.32
N ARG A 81 -16.95 -6.63 0.84
CA ARG A 81 -17.20 -7.44 2.06
C ARG A 81 -18.14 -8.61 1.83
N ASP A 82 -19.22 -8.38 1.08
CA ASP A 82 -20.26 -9.39 0.84
C ASP A 82 -19.86 -10.41 -0.23
N ALA A 83 -18.81 -10.09 -0.99
CA ALA A 83 -18.27 -10.95 -2.06
C ALA A 83 -17.09 -11.83 -1.59
N VAL A 84 -16.55 -11.61 -0.38
CA VAL A 84 -15.43 -12.39 0.14
C VAL A 84 -15.83 -13.85 0.28
N ARG A 85 -15.35 -14.68 -0.63
CA ARG A 85 -15.51 -16.14 -0.61
C ARG A 85 -14.19 -16.77 -0.99
N ILE A 86 -13.62 -17.56 -0.10
CA ILE A 86 -12.41 -18.31 -0.42
C ILE A 86 -12.79 -19.40 -1.42
N THR A 87 -12.20 -19.34 -2.60
CA THR A 87 -12.40 -20.33 -3.66
C THR A 87 -11.10 -21.09 -3.86
N LEU A 88 -11.04 -22.32 -3.42
CA LEU A 88 -9.91 -23.25 -3.62
C LEU A 88 -10.24 -24.35 -4.62
N ASP A 89 -11.46 -24.36 -5.17
CA ASP A 89 -11.84 -25.30 -6.23
C ASP A 89 -11.07 -24.99 -7.51
N LYS A 90 -10.24 -25.95 -7.94
CA LYS A 90 -9.39 -25.85 -9.11
C LYS A 90 -10.19 -25.54 -10.39
N THR A 91 -11.38 -26.11 -10.53
CA THR A 91 -12.22 -25.93 -11.71
C THR A 91 -12.73 -24.50 -11.80
N ILE A 92 -13.19 -23.95 -10.67
CA ILE A 92 -13.65 -22.55 -10.58
C ILE A 92 -12.48 -21.59 -10.81
N LEU A 93 -11.33 -21.84 -10.19
CA LEU A 93 -10.14 -21.00 -10.37
C LEU A 93 -9.67 -20.96 -11.83
N ILE A 94 -9.63 -22.11 -12.51
CA ILE A 94 -9.25 -22.18 -13.94
C ILE A 94 -10.28 -21.45 -14.82
N LYS A 95 -11.56 -21.61 -14.53
CA LYS A 95 -12.62 -20.90 -15.26
C LYS A 95 -12.45 -19.39 -15.12
N ARG A 96 -12.32 -18.88 -13.89
CA ARG A 96 -12.10 -17.46 -13.62
C ARG A 96 -10.82 -16.93 -14.26
N LEU A 97 -9.73 -17.69 -14.21
CA LEU A 97 -8.47 -17.32 -14.86
C LEU A 97 -8.63 -17.13 -16.37
N LYS A 98 -9.45 -17.97 -17.03
CA LYS A 98 -9.71 -17.88 -18.47
C LYS A 98 -10.68 -16.77 -18.86
N GLU A 99 -11.67 -16.49 -18.02
CA GLU A 99 -12.79 -15.60 -18.36
C GLU A 99 -12.58 -14.17 -17.81
N GLU A 100 -11.92 -14.02 -16.64
CA GLU A 100 -11.83 -12.75 -15.93
C GLU A 100 -10.42 -12.12 -15.99
N ALA A 101 -9.34 -12.90 -16.19
CA ALA A 101 -8.00 -12.36 -16.19
C ALA A 101 -7.73 -11.49 -17.42
N ASN A 102 -7.18 -10.30 -17.19
CA ASN A 102 -6.66 -9.44 -18.24
C ASN A 102 -5.13 -9.51 -18.28
N LEU A 103 -4.58 -10.15 -19.30
CA LEU A 103 -3.13 -10.24 -19.52
C LEU A 103 -2.66 -9.36 -20.71
N ILE A 104 -3.57 -8.56 -21.29
CA ILE A 104 -3.25 -7.64 -22.38
C ILE A 104 -2.95 -6.27 -21.79
N PRO A 105 -1.70 -5.76 -21.90
CA PRO A 105 -1.33 -4.46 -21.36
C PRO A 105 -2.20 -3.33 -21.93
N PHE A 106 -2.56 -2.38 -21.08
CA PHE A 106 -3.36 -1.20 -21.36
C PHE A 106 -4.82 -1.46 -21.76
N LYS A 107 -5.28 -2.71 -21.80
CA LYS A 107 -6.65 -3.03 -22.21
C LYS A 107 -7.67 -2.46 -21.22
N THR A 108 -7.54 -2.76 -19.94
CA THR A 108 -8.46 -2.25 -18.90
C THR A 108 -8.40 -0.73 -18.80
N ILE A 109 -7.21 -0.12 -18.89
CA ILE A 109 -7.06 1.33 -18.89
C ILE A 109 -7.81 1.96 -20.07
N LEU A 110 -7.62 1.44 -21.29
CA LEU A 110 -8.28 1.94 -22.48
C LEU A 110 -9.80 1.73 -22.44
N ASP A 111 -10.25 0.58 -21.93
CA ASP A 111 -11.69 0.28 -21.79
C ASP A 111 -12.36 1.25 -20.80
N ILE A 112 -11.69 1.54 -19.68
CA ILE A 112 -12.16 2.51 -18.68
C ILE A 112 -12.23 3.93 -19.28
N LEU A 113 -11.25 4.33 -20.08
CA LEU A 113 -11.20 5.66 -20.68
C LEU A 113 -12.18 5.84 -21.83
N LYS A 114 -12.51 4.78 -22.58
CA LYS A 114 -13.46 4.80 -23.71
C LYS A 114 -14.91 4.66 -23.27
N THR A 115 -15.16 4.00 -22.15
CA THR A 115 -16.51 3.78 -21.63
C THR A 115 -16.95 4.99 -20.81
N ASN A 116 -18.20 5.41 -20.92
CA ASN A 116 -18.78 6.53 -20.14
C ASN A 116 -18.99 6.15 -18.66
N TYR A 117 -17.91 5.73 -17.99
CA TYR A 117 -17.95 5.54 -16.55
C TYR A 117 -17.97 6.90 -15.81
N PRO A 118 -18.58 6.97 -14.62
CA PRO A 118 -18.46 8.17 -13.77
C PRO A 118 -17.00 8.53 -13.52
N SER A 119 -16.66 9.81 -13.57
CA SER A 119 -15.27 10.30 -13.37
C SER A 119 -14.66 9.81 -12.06
N SER A 120 -15.48 9.68 -11.00
CA SER A 120 -15.04 9.13 -9.71
C SER A 120 -14.54 7.69 -9.81
N PHE A 121 -15.21 6.86 -10.63
CA PHE A 121 -14.78 5.48 -10.86
C PHE A 121 -13.43 5.44 -11.61
N VAL A 122 -13.30 6.23 -12.69
CA VAL A 122 -12.05 6.32 -13.48
C VAL A 122 -10.89 6.77 -12.60
N ILE A 123 -11.09 7.81 -11.79
CA ILE A 123 -10.07 8.32 -10.86
C ILE A 123 -9.66 7.23 -9.85
N ILE A 124 -10.62 6.55 -9.23
CA ILE A 124 -10.33 5.52 -8.23
C ILE A 124 -9.53 4.38 -8.86
N GLN A 125 -9.89 3.92 -10.05
CA GLN A 125 -9.21 2.80 -10.71
C GLN A 125 -7.79 3.16 -11.18
N ILE A 126 -7.58 4.34 -11.75
CA ILE A 126 -6.28 4.73 -12.29
C ILE A 126 -5.40 5.34 -11.19
N VAL A 127 -5.88 6.43 -10.56
CA VAL A 127 -5.09 7.16 -9.56
C VAL A 127 -4.97 6.36 -8.27
N GLY A 128 -6.01 5.58 -7.92
CA GLY A 128 -5.99 4.67 -6.78
C GLY A 128 -4.88 3.62 -6.90
N ASN A 129 -4.76 2.96 -8.05
CA ASN A 129 -3.71 1.96 -8.28
C ASN A 129 -2.31 2.61 -8.33
N ILE A 130 -2.14 3.77 -8.99
CA ILE A 130 -0.88 4.51 -8.95
C ILE A 130 -0.50 4.86 -7.49
N GLY A 131 -1.45 5.38 -6.72
CA GLY A 131 -1.22 5.82 -5.34
C GLY A 131 -1.00 4.69 -4.34
N ALA A 132 -1.63 3.53 -4.59
CA ALA A 132 -1.67 2.43 -3.63
C ALA A 132 -0.28 1.93 -3.22
N LEU A 133 0.69 1.83 -4.12
CA LEU A 133 2.03 1.35 -3.79
C LEU A 133 3.11 2.44 -3.77
N MET A 134 2.77 3.72 -3.97
CA MET A 134 3.73 4.83 -3.82
C MET A 134 4.49 4.82 -2.47
N PRO A 135 3.86 4.55 -1.31
CA PRO A 135 4.60 4.50 -0.05
C PRO A 135 5.74 3.48 -0.03
N LEU A 136 5.66 2.39 -0.81
CA LEU A 136 6.74 1.40 -0.92
C LEU A 136 8.00 1.99 -1.59
N GLY A 137 7.84 3.00 -2.46
CA GLY A 137 8.97 3.71 -3.07
C GLY A 137 9.90 4.36 -2.04
N VAL A 138 9.38 4.69 -0.87
CA VAL A 138 10.13 5.24 0.27
C VAL A 138 10.43 4.17 1.32
N LEU A 139 9.44 3.38 1.72
CA LEU A 139 9.57 2.42 2.82
C LEU A 139 10.52 1.26 2.50
N PHE A 140 10.52 0.74 1.27
CA PHE A 140 11.40 -0.37 0.91
C PHE A 140 12.88 0.01 0.98
N PRO A 141 13.37 1.12 0.38
CA PRO A 141 14.76 1.53 0.52
C PRO A 141 15.20 1.85 1.95
N LEU A 142 14.27 2.33 2.79
CA LEU A 142 14.54 2.60 4.20
C LEU A 142 14.68 1.32 5.04
N VAL A 143 13.90 0.28 4.72
CA VAL A 143 13.89 -0.98 5.49
C VAL A 143 14.86 -2.01 4.91
N PHE A 144 14.96 -2.12 3.58
CA PHE A 144 15.74 -3.13 2.89
C PHE A 144 16.90 -2.53 2.12
N GLN A 145 18.13 -2.83 2.51
CA GLN A 145 19.34 -2.32 1.83
C GLN A 145 19.38 -2.68 0.34
N LYS A 146 18.89 -3.87 -0.06
CA LYS A 146 18.84 -4.30 -1.45
C LYS A 146 17.92 -3.41 -2.29
N ALA A 147 16.84 -2.90 -1.71
CA ALA A 147 15.88 -2.02 -2.38
C ALA A 147 16.42 -0.59 -2.65
N ARG A 148 17.62 -0.25 -2.18
CA ARG A 148 18.32 0.99 -2.57
C ARG A 148 18.82 0.97 -4.02
N ARG A 149 18.84 -0.21 -4.65
CA ARG A 149 19.14 -0.37 -6.08
C ARG A 149 17.83 -0.56 -6.84
N VAL A 150 17.67 0.13 -7.98
CA VAL A 150 16.42 0.16 -8.75
C VAL A 150 15.95 -1.24 -9.18
N ILE A 151 16.89 -2.10 -9.64
CA ILE A 151 16.53 -3.43 -10.13
C ILE A 151 15.94 -4.32 -9.04
N PRO A 152 16.60 -4.55 -7.87
CA PRO A 152 15.98 -5.30 -6.77
C PRO A 152 14.69 -4.66 -6.25
N PHE A 153 14.63 -3.32 -6.18
CA PHE A 153 13.41 -2.61 -5.80
C PHE A 153 12.23 -2.97 -6.72
N THR A 154 12.45 -2.88 -8.03
CA THR A 154 11.44 -3.20 -9.06
C THR A 154 10.92 -4.63 -8.89
N PHE A 155 11.81 -5.62 -8.73
CA PHE A 155 11.39 -7.01 -8.52
C PHE A 155 10.63 -7.21 -7.20
N MET A 156 11.00 -6.52 -6.13
CA MET A 156 10.26 -6.56 -4.87
C MET A 156 8.84 -5.99 -5.03
N VAL A 157 8.68 -4.87 -5.75
CA VAL A 157 7.36 -4.29 -6.02
C VAL A 157 6.53 -5.20 -6.91
N ILE A 158 7.10 -5.74 -8.00
CA ILE A 158 6.42 -6.72 -8.87
C ILE A 158 5.92 -7.92 -8.05
N GLY A 159 6.78 -8.52 -7.24
CA GLY A 159 6.41 -9.64 -6.37
C GLY A 159 5.28 -9.28 -5.41
N MET A 160 5.28 -8.05 -4.88
CA MET A 160 4.23 -7.55 -3.98
C MET A 160 2.89 -7.37 -4.70
N VAL A 161 2.89 -6.77 -5.90
CA VAL A 161 1.65 -6.62 -6.70
C VAL A 161 1.08 -7.98 -7.05
N LEU A 162 1.91 -8.89 -7.58
CA LEU A 162 1.47 -10.24 -7.92
C LEU A 162 0.91 -11.00 -6.72
N PHE A 163 1.50 -10.80 -5.53
CA PHE A 163 0.98 -11.39 -4.29
C PHE A 163 -0.39 -10.80 -3.92
N ILE A 164 -0.54 -9.47 -3.99
CA ILE A 164 -1.83 -8.81 -3.72
C ILE A 164 -2.90 -9.29 -4.67
N GLU A 165 -2.64 -9.32 -5.98
CA GLU A 165 -3.58 -9.79 -6.99
C GLU A 165 -3.94 -11.28 -6.82
N PHE A 166 -2.94 -12.11 -6.49
CA PHE A 166 -3.20 -13.52 -6.17
C PHE A 166 -4.14 -13.66 -4.98
N VAL A 167 -3.90 -12.91 -3.90
CA VAL A 167 -4.79 -12.90 -2.73
C VAL A 167 -6.19 -12.42 -3.13
N GLN A 168 -6.31 -11.32 -3.86
CA GLN A 168 -7.60 -10.81 -4.34
C GLN A 168 -8.35 -11.83 -5.19
N PHE A 169 -7.64 -12.54 -6.06
CA PHE A 169 -8.20 -13.57 -6.92
C PHE A 169 -8.72 -14.77 -6.11
N VAL A 170 -7.92 -15.30 -5.16
CA VAL A 170 -8.31 -16.43 -4.30
C VAL A 170 -9.49 -16.09 -3.40
N PHE A 171 -9.53 -14.87 -2.86
CA PHE A 171 -10.61 -14.39 -1.99
C PHE A 171 -11.83 -13.85 -2.76
N ASN A 172 -11.81 -13.92 -4.10
CA ASN A 172 -12.91 -13.45 -4.96
C ASN A 172 -13.25 -11.96 -4.77
N VAL A 173 -12.26 -11.15 -4.44
CA VAL A 173 -12.42 -9.70 -4.26
C VAL A 173 -11.82 -8.87 -5.40
N GLY A 174 -11.15 -9.53 -6.35
CA GLY A 174 -10.54 -8.93 -7.55
C GLY A 174 -10.27 -9.97 -8.64
N ARG A 175 -9.73 -9.50 -9.74
CA ARG A 175 -9.30 -10.30 -10.89
C ARG A 175 -7.82 -10.06 -11.15
N LEU A 176 -7.15 -10.99 -11.82
CA LEU A 176 -5.76 -10.80 -12.25
C LEU A 176 -5.75 -9.80 -13.42
N ASP A 177 -5.11 -8.65 -13.25
CA ASP A 177 -5.07 -7.59 -14.25
C ASP A 177 -3.65 -7.03 -14.40
N ILE A 178 -3.07 -7.20 -15.58
CA ILE A 178 -1.73 -6.68 -15.88
C ILE A 178 -1.65 -5.15 -15.78
N ASP A 179 -2.77 -4.45 -15.99
CA ASP A 179 -2.80 -2.99 -15.91
C ASP A 179 -2.68 -2.50 -14.46
N ASP A 180 -3.19 -3.28 -13.50
CA ASP A 180 -2.99 -3.00 -12.07
C ASP A 180 -1.51 -3.14 -11.70
N LEU A 181 -0.81 -4.15 -12.24
CA LEU A 181 0.64 -4.26 -12.08
C LEU A 181 1.37 -3.05 -12.66
N ILE A 182 1.02 -2.62 -13.87
CA ILE A 182 1.64 -1.47 -14.54
C ILE A 182 1.45 -0.19 -13.73
N LEU A 183 0.21 0.11 -13.31
CA LEU A 183 -0.13 1.33 -12.57
C LEU A 183 0.54 1.36 -11.19
N ASN A 184 0.47 0.27 -10.45
CA ASN A 184 1.08 0.15 -9.13
C ASN A 184 2.62 0.26 -9.19
N LEU A 185 3.25 -0.41 -10.15
CA LEU A 185 4.69 -0.32 -10.36
C LEU A 185 5.12 1.10 -10.75
N PHE A 186 4.38 1.74 -11.64
CA PHE A 186 4.63 3.12 -12.07
C PHE A 186 4.59 4.08 -10.88
N GLY A 187 3.56 4.00 -10.03
CA GLY A 187 3.46 4.82 -8.82
C GLY A 187 4.62 4.59 -7.84
N ALA A 188 4.98 3.34 -7.60
CA ALA A 188 6.09 3.00 -6.72
C ALA A 188 7.44 3.52 -7.26
N LEU A 189 7.67 3.44 -8.58
CA LEU A 189 8.89 3.96 -9.23
C LEU A 189 8.98 5.49 -9.17
N ILE A 190 7.86 6.20 -9.33
CA ILE A 190 7.83 7.67 -9.15
C ILE A 190 8.27 8.03 -7.73
N ALA A 191 7.67 7.41 -6.71
CA ALA A 191 8.00 7.68 -5.32
C ALA A 191 9.44 7.28 -4.97
N TYR A 192 9.94 6.18 -5.54
CA TYR A 192 11.35 5.78 -5.42
C TYR A 192 12.31 6.80 -6.03
N GLY A 193 11.97 7.35 -7.21
CA GLY A 193 12.74 8.43 -7.84
C GLY A 193 12.80 9.68 -6.96
N ILE A 194 11.66 10.12 -6.43
CA ILE A 194 11.56 11.26 -5.49
C ILE A 194 12.42 11.00 -4.24
N TYR A 195 12.33 9.80 -3.65
CA TYR A 195 13.14 9.41 -2.50
C TYR A 195 14.65 9.54 -2.79
N ASN A 196 15.12 9.01 -3.92
CA ASN A 196 16.55 9.08 -4.28
C ASN A 196 17.03 10.51 -4.53
N ILE A 197 16.18 11.36 -5.12
CA ILE A 197 16.49 12.80 -5.30
C ILE A 197 16.60 13.49 -3.93
N ALA A 198 15.63 13.23 -3.04
CA ALA A 198 15.65 13.80 -1.68
C ALA A 198 16.89 13.38 -0.89
N CYS A 199 17.30 12.10 -0.95
CA CYS A 199 18.53 11.62 -0.31
C CYS A 199 19.77 12.36 -0.83
N LYS A 200 19.90 12.54 -2.15
CA LYS A 200 21.03 13.27 -2.75
C LYS A 200 21.11 14.74 -2.36
N ILE A 201 19.95 15.38 -2.11
CA ILE A 201 19.89 16.78 -1.67
C ILE A 201 20.34 16.91 -0.20
N ILE A 202 19.93 15.96 0.65
CA ILE A 202 20.26 15.97 2.09
C ILE A 202 21.74 15.63 2.36
N GLU A 203 22.34 14.82 1.49
CA GLU A 203 23.78 14.43 1.59
C GLU A 203 24.76 15.50 1.08
N ARG A 204 24.26 16.57 0.44
CA ARG A 204 25.04 17.75 0.00
C ARG A 204 25.09 18.84 1.06
#